data_2ad616589109d5c0944fa7327909acf3
#
_entry.id   2ad616589109d5c0944fa7327909acf3
#
_cell.length_a   1.000
_cell.length_b   1.000
_cell.length_c   1.000
_cell.angle_alpha   90.00
_cell.angle_beta   90.00
_cell.angle_gamma   90.00
#
_symmetry.space_group_name_H-M   'P 1'
#
loop_
_entity.id
_entity.type
_entity.pdbx_description
1 polymer ?
#
loop_
_entity_poly.entity_id
_entity_poly.type
_entity_poly.pdbx_seq_one_letter_code
_entity_poly.pdbx_strand_id
1 'polypeptide(L)'
;MRMAFTAQSFVGKVIDISYEVIDMFKYIIKKILMMIPMLLVISFLIYYGMRASGVDPINFMVTPETLSQNSGNVEALRESLGLNDPLIVQYVRWLGDILHGNLGYSFDGTPVVTILKTRLPYTFELAGYSLVLSAILGIGIGIISAVRQNGIVDYVGRILAVLGQAIPQCLVGIILIEIFSIKLG
;
A
#
# COMPACT_ATOMS: atom_id res chain seq x y z
N MET A 1 8.21 18.26 -55.29
CA MET A 1 6.91 18.54 -54.68
C MET A 1 6.45 17.47 -53.69
N ARG A 2 6.61 16.17 -53.89
CA ARG A 2 6.23 15.06 -52.96
C ARG A 2 7.02 15.06 -51.63
N MET A 3 8.33 15.37 -51.63
CA MET A 3 9.15 15.37 -50.41
C MET A 3 8.75 16.45 -49.39
N ALA A 4 8.34 17.64 -49.84
CA ALA A 4 7.90 18.73 -48.95
C ALA A 4 6.59 18.41 -48.26
N PHE A 5 5.68 17.71 -48.91
CA PHE A 5 4.40 17.27 -48.36
C PHE A 5 4.58 16.21 -47.25
N THR A 6 5.53 15.28 -47.45
CA THR A 6 5.84 14.22 -46.46
C THR A 6 6.52 14.81 -45.20
N ALA A 7 7.42 15.78 -45.39
CA ALA A 7 8.07 16.45 -44.28
C ALA A 7 7.09 17.26 -43.43
N GLN A 8 6.13 17.94 -44.05
CA GLN A 8 5.10 18.73 -43.34
C GLN A 8 4.12 17.84 -42.58
N SER A 9 3.75 16.68 -43.12
CA SER A 9 2.94 15.67 -42.42
C SER A 9 3.68 15.03 -41.25
N PHE A 10 5.00 14.79 -41.38
CA PHE A 10 5.81 14.26 -40.30
C PHE A 10 5.96 15.26 -39.14
N VAL A 11 6.24 16.54 -39.44
CA VAL A 11 6.34 17.60 -38.44
C VAL A 11 5.01 17.79 -37.71
N GLY A 12 3.88 17.77 -38.42
CA GLY A 12 2.56 17.85 -37.80
C GLY A 12 2.32 16.69 -36.80
N LYS A 13 2.65 15.47 -37.20
CA LYS A 13 2.54 14.28 -36.31
C LYS A 13 3.42 14.36 -35.06
N VAL A 14 4.65 14.86 -35.21
CA VAL A 14 5.56 15.04 -34.06
C VAL A 14 5.04 16.10 -33.10
N ILE A 15 4.47 17.17 -33.65
CA ILE A 15 3.84 18.24 -32.85
C ILE A 15 2.63 17.69 -32.09
N ASP A 16 1.73 16.96 -32.75
CA ASP A 16 0.56 16.35 -32.11
C ASP A 16 0.96 15.40 -30.97
N ILE A 17 1.95 14.54 -31.19
CA ILE A 17 2.48 13.64 -30.16
C ILE A 17 3.04 14.41 -28.97
N SER A 18 3.72 15.54 -29.23
CA SER A 18 4.28 16.35 -28.12
C SER A 18 3.18 17.06 -27.29
N TYR A 19 2.09 17.48 -27.91
CA TYR A 19 0.93 18.02 -27.18
C TYR A 19 0.23 16.93 -26.34
N GLU A 20 0.00 15.75 -26.89
CA GLU A 20 -0.56 14.62 -26.13
C GLU A 20 0.29 14.24 -24.92
N VAL A 21 1.61 14.20 -25.07
CA VAL A 21 2.53 13.92 -23.95
C VAL A 21 2.46 15.00 -22.89
N ILE A 22 2.43 16.29 -23.27
CA ILE A 22 2.32 17.41 -22.34
C ILE A 22 0.99 17.35 -21.56
N ASP A 23 -0.10 17.06 -22.25
CA ASP A 23 -1.42 16.98 -21.60
C ASP A 23 -1.54 15.74 -20.67
N MET A 24 -0.91 14.62 -21.03
CA MET A 24 -0.76 13.48 -20.13
C MET A 24 0.02 13.85 -18.86
N PHE A 25 1.14 14.57 -18.99
CA PHE A 25 1.92 15.05 -17.84
C PHE A 25 1.11 15.99 -16.93
N LYS A 26 0.39 16.97 -17.51
CA LYS A 26 -0.48 17.87 -16.76
C LYS A 26 -1.57 17.09 -16.02
N TYR A 27 -2.17 16.07 -16.66
CA TYR A 27 -3.18 15.23 -16.04
C TYR A 27 -2.61 14.45 -14.86
N ILE A 28 -1.42 13.86 -15.02
CA ILE A 28 -0.73 13.09 -13.95
C ILE A 28 -0.41 14.00 -12.77
N ILE A 29 0.18 15.17 -13.03
CA ILE A 29 0.50 16.15 -11.98
C ILE A 29 -0.76 16.59 -11.24
N LYS A 30 -1.83 16.94 -11.96
CA LYS A 30 -3.12 17.32 -11.37
C LYS A 30 -3.67 16.19 -10.50
N LYS A 31 -3.58 14.94 -10.94
CA LYS A 31 -4.06 13.78 -10.20
C LYS A 31 -3.26 13.55 -8.91
N ILE A 32 -1.92 13.67 -8.98
CA ILE A 32 -1.04 13.58 -7.81
C ILE A 32 -1.36 14.70 -6.81
N LEU A 33 -1.51 15.94 -7.29
CA LEU A 33 -1.88 17.08 -6.43
C LEU A 33 -3.24 16.88 -5.74
N MET A 34 -4.21 16.27 -6.41
CA MET A 34 -5.52 15.94 -5.81
C MET A 34 -5.43 14.78 -4.79
N MET A 35 -4.43 13.90 -4.89
CA MET A 35 -4.24 12.82 -3.92
C MET A 35 -3.76 13.34 -2.56
N ILE A 36 -2.99 14.45 -2.53
CA ILE A 36 -2.44 15.01 -1.29
C ILE A 36 -3.55 15.41 -0.30
N PRO A 37 -4.53 16.27 -0.65
CA PRO A 37 -5.61 16.62 0.27
C PRO A 37 -6.46 15.40 0.67
N MET A 38 -6.68 14.46 -0.25
CA MET A 38 -7.40 13.22 0.07
C MET A 38 -6.66 12.38 1.12
N LEU A 39 -5.33 12.22 0.97
CA LEU A 39 -4.50 11.51 1.95
C LEU A 39 -4.49 12.22 3.31
N LEU A 40 -4.43 13.56 3.32
CA LEU A 40 -4.52 14.35 4.56
C LEU A 40 -5.86 14.16 5.27
N VAL A 41 -6.98 14.17 4.54
CA VAL A 41 -8.31 13.93 5.13
C VAL A 41 -8.41 12.51 5.68
N ILE A 42 -8.00 11.50 4.93
CA ILE A 42 -8.06 10.10 5.36
C ILE A 42 -7.16 9.87 6.58
N SER A 43 -5.92 10.37 6.56
CA SER A 43 -4.99 10.22 7.70
C SER A 43 -5.50 10.95 8.94
N PHE A 44 -6.12 12.12 8.78
CA PHE A 44 -6.76 12.82 9.89
C PHE A 44 -7.93 12.03 10.47
N LEU A 45 -8.80 11.47 9.62
CA LEU A 45 -9.94 10.67 10.08
C LEU A 45 -9.47 9.40 10.83
N ILE A 46 -8.44 8.74 10.34
CA ILE A 46 -7.84 7.57 11.02
C ILE A 46 -7.25 8.01 12.36
N TYR A 47 -6.47 9.09 12.38
CA TYR A 47 -5.86 9.62 13.60
C TYR A 47 -6.92 9.98 14.63
N TYR A 48 -7.97 10.70 14.22
CA TYR A 48 -9.10 11.05 15.06
C TYR A 48 -9.85 9.81 15.58
N GLY A 49 -10.13 8.84 14.70
CA GLY A 49 -10.81 7.60 15.07
C GLY A 49 -10.05 6.79 16.11
N MET A 50 -8.73 6.69 15.98
CA MET A 50 -7.89 6.05 17.00
C MET A 50 -7.96 6.75 18.35
N ARG A 51 -7.96 8.09 18.35
CA ARG A 51 -8.10 8.87 19.59
C ARG A 51 -9.51 8.79 20.20
N ALA A 52 -10.53 8.82 19.36
CA ALA A 52 -11.93 8.71 19.79
C ALA A 52 -12.29 7.33 20.35
N SER A 53 -11.57 6.28 19.95
CA SER A 53 -11.76 4.92 20.49
C SER A 53 -11.23 4.74 21.93
N GLY A 54 -10.68 5.79 22.54
CA GLY A 54 -10.16 5.74 23.91
C GLY A 54 -8.82 5.03 24.06
N VAL A 55 -8.19 4.68 22.97
CA VAL A 55 -6.86 4.05 22.95
C VAL A 55 -5.81 5.12 23.25
N ASP A 56 -5.23 5.06 24.45
CA ASP A 56 -4.17 5.97 24.88
C ASP A 56 -2.80 5.41 24.44
N PRO A 57 -2.01 6.15 23.66
CA PRO A 57 -0.67 5.71 23.25
C PRO A 57 0.27 5.37 24.41
N ILE A 58 0.08 5.97 25.55
CA ILE A 58 0.88 5.68 26.75
C ILE A 58 0.71 4.23 27.19
N ASN A 59 -0.48 3.67 27.07
CA ASN A 59 -0.74 2.28 27.43
C ASN A 59 0.12 1.27 26.65
N PHE A 60 0.69 1.68 25.53
CA PHE A 60 1.59 0.87 24.72
C PHE A 60 3.08 1.14 25.01
N MET A 61 3.40 2.26 25.65
CA MET A 61 4.78 2.66 25.98
C MET A 61 5.19 2.26 27.38
N VAL A 62 4.20 2.02 28.25
CA VAL A 62 4.42 1.80 29.69
C VAL A 62 3.71 0.52 30.12
N THR A 63 4.38 -0.31 30.91
CA THR A 63 3.76 -1.54 31.45
C THR A 63 2.66 -1.18 32.47
N PRO A 64 1.63 -2.04 32.61
CA PRO A 64 0.54 -1.80 33.57
C PRO A 64 1.03 -1.59 35.01
N GLU A 65 2.16 -2.19 35.38
CA GLU A 65 2.79 -2.05 36.70
C GLU A 65 3.36 -0.64 36.89
N THR A 66 3.98 -0.06 35.85
CA THR A 66 4.53 1.29 35.89
C THR A 66 3.43 2.35 35.91
N LEU A 67 2.30 2.08 35.25
CA LEU A 67 1.11 2.94 35.27
C LEU A 67 0.51 3.04 36.66
N SER A 68 0.52 1.95 37.43
CA SER A 68 -0.06 1.91 38.78
C SER A 68 0.86 2.47 39.86
N GLN A 69 2.18 2.40 39.69
CA GLN A 69 3.16 2.78 40.72
C GLN A 69 3.69 4.20 40.59
N ASN A 70 3.63 4.84 39.42
CA ASN A 70 4.24 6.15 39.15
C ASN A 70 3.34 7.07 38.32
N SER A 71 2.17 7.40 38.82
CA SER A 71 1.21 8.28 38.12
C SER A 71 1.81 9.65 37.75
N GLY A 72 2.74 10.19 38.54
CA GLY A 72 3.42 11.45 38.26
C GLY A 72 4.36 11.37 37.04
N ASN A 73 5.07 10.24 36.85
CA ASN A 73 5.94 10.05 35.72
C ASN A 73 5.15 9.82 34.42
N VAL A 74 3.98 9.20 34.52
CA VAL A 74 3.07 8.98 33.38
C VAL A 74 2.50 10.30 32.88
N GLU A 75 2.11 11.21 33.80
CA GLU A 75 1.60 12.52 33.40
C GLU A 75 2.69 13.41 32.81
N ALA A 76 3.91 13.39 33.35
CA ALA A 76 5.06 14.06 32.74
C ALA A 76 5.40 13.53 31.35
N LEU A 77 5.27 12.21 31.14
CA LEU A 77 5.44 11.60 29.84
C LEU A 77 4.32 12.03 28.86
N ARG A 78 3.08 12.09 29.34
CA ARG A 78 1.93 12.57 28.57
C ARG A 78 2.12 13.99 28.08
N GLU A 79 2.61 14.87 28.97
CA GLU A 79 2.90 16.26 28.66
C GLU A 79 4.09 16.39 27.68
N SER A 80 5.17 15.62 27.89
CA SER A 80 6.33 15.62 26.99
C SER A 80 6.00 15.15 25.58
N LEU A 81 5.04 14.23 25.43
CA LEU A 81 4.53 13.75 24.16
C LEU A 81 3.45 14.66 23.56
N GLY A 82 3.02 15.71 24.28
CA GLY A 82 1.98 16.64 23.87
C GLY A 82 0.61 15.97 23.70
N LEU A 83 0.33 14.93 24.48
CA LEU A 83 -0.94 14.20 24.40
C LEU A 83 -2.11 14.97 25.03
N ASN A 84 -1.81 16.02 25.80
CA ASN A 84 -2.78 16.94 26.38
C ASN A 84 -3.15 18.11 25.46
N ASP A 85 -2.43 18.26 24.34
CA ASP A 85 -2.70 19.29 23.34
C ASP A 85 -4.04 19.03 22.59
N PRO A 86 -4.64 20.04 21.97
CA PRO A 86 -5.77 19.84 21.06
C PRO A 86 -5.45 18.84 19.95
N LEU A 87 -6.42 18.01 19.56
CA LEU A 87 -6.21 16.93 18.57
C LEU A 87 -5.59 17.38 17.23
N ILE A 88 -5.93 18.59 16.80
CA ILE A 88 -5.37 19.17 15.58
C ILE A 88 -3.86 19.43 15.73
N VAL A 89 -3.44 19.93 16.89
CA VAL A 89 -2.02 20.19 17.18
C VAL A 89 -1.24 18.88 17.24
N GLN A 90 -1.79 17.88 17.91
CA GLN A 90 -1.20 16.54 17.94
C GLN A 90 -1.06 15.93 16.54
N TYR A 91 -2.09 16.06 15.69
CA TYR A 91 -2.07 15.57 14.31
C TYR A 91 -0.99 16.28 13.47
N VAL A 92 -0.90 17.61 13.57
CA VAL A 92 0.11 18.38 12.81
C VAL A 92 1.52 18.01 13.25
N ARG A 93 1.75 17.82 14.56
CA ARG A 93 3.04 17.35 15.09
C ARG A 93 3.38 15.96 14.55
N TRP A 94 2.45 15.01 14.66
CA TRP A 94 2.61 13.66 14.14
C TRP A 94 2.89 13.64 12.63
N LEU A 95 2.20 14.48 11.85
CA LEU A 95 2.44 14.62 10.42
C LEU A 95 3.85 15.17 10.15
N GLY A 96 4.29 16.15 10.95
CA GLY A 96 5.66 16.66 10.91
C GLY A 96 6.70 15.59 11.19
N ASP A 97 6.50 14.78 12.23
CA ASP A 97 7.39 13.66 12.55
C ASP A 97 7.50 12.66 11.41
N ILE A 98 6.39 12.28 10.79
CA ILE A 98 6.37 11.40 9.60
C ILE A 98 7.20 11.99 8.46
N LEU A 99 7.04 13.27 8.16
CA LEU A 99 7.77 13.95 7.09
C LEU A 99 9.29 14.00 7.35
N HIS A 100 9.70 13.96 8.61
CA HIS A 100 11.12 13.84 9.01
C HIS A 100 11.59 12.38 9.14
N GLY A 101 10.75 11.41 8.79
CA GLY A 101 11.07 9.98 8.84
C GLY A 101 10.92 9.32 10.21
N ASN A 102 10.35 10.03 11.18
CA ASN A 102 10.02 9.47 12.48
C ASN A 102 8.59 8.92 12.44
N LEU A 103 8.46 7.59 12.31
CA LEU A 103 7.18 6.88 12.28
C LEU A 103 6.72 6.42 13.69
N GLY A 104 7.45 6.82 14.74
CA GLY A 104 7.17 6.39 16.10
C GLY A 104 7.63 4.96 16.39
N TYR A 105 7.03 4.39 17.44
CA TYR A 105 7.39 3.09 17.99
C TYR A 105 6.20 2.14 17.94
N SER A 106 6.48 0.85 17.77
CA SER A 106 5.52 -0.25 17.90
C SER A 106 5.25 -0.56 19.38
N PHE A 107 4.26 -1.42 19.65
CA PHE A 107 3.88 -1.84 21.01
C PHE A 107 5.02 -2.51 21.81
N ASP A 108 6.00 -3.07 21.14
CA ASP A 108 7.18 -3.70 21.72
C ASP A 108 8.36 -2.74 21.92
N GLY A 109 8.16 -1.43 21.68
CA GLY A 109 9.19 -0.42 21.77
C GLY A 109 10.14 -0.38 20.58
N THR A 110 9.92 -1.18 19.54
CA THR A 110 10.77 -1.18 18.34
C THR A 110 10.41 0.00 17.43
N PRO A 111 11.39 0.78 16.91
CA PRO A 111 11.08 1.83 15.95
C PRO A 111 10.39 1.27 14.70
N VAL A 112 9.25 1.86 14.30
CA VAL A 112 8.46 1.41 13.13
C VAL A 112 9.30 1.41 11.85
N VAL A 113 10.21 2.38 11.69
CA VAL A 113 11.14 2.44 10.55
C VAL A 113 12.00 1.18 10.45
N THR A 114 12.45 0.63 11.57
CA THR A 114 13.25 -0.60 11.62
C THR A 114 12.42 -1.80 11.18
N ILE A 115 11.18 -1.90 11.68
CA ILE A 115 10.24 -2.95 11.28
C ILE A 115 9.97 -2.89 9.77
N LEU A 116 9.71 -1.70 9.24
CA LEU A 116 9.48 -1.51 7.81
C LEU A 116 10.70 -1.90 6.98
N LYS A 117 11.88 -1.43 7.35
CA LYS A 117 13.12 -1.78 6.64
C LYS A 117 13.39 -3.28 6.60
N THR A 118 13.01 -3.98 7.64
CA THR A 118 13.20 -5.44 7.71
C THR A 118 12.12 -6.20 6.94
N ARG A 119 10.84 -5.75 6.98
CA ARG A 119 9.71 -6.48 6.41
C ARG A 119 9.42 -6.16 4.94
N LEU A 120 9.59 -4.89 4.54
CA LEU A 120 9.29 -4.45 3.17
C LEU A 120 10.06 -5.21 2.09
N PRO A 121 11.38 -5.48 2.21
CA PRO A 121 12.11 -6.22 1.18
C PRO A 121 11.47 -7.58 0.89
N TYR A 122 11.16 -8.37 1.92
CA TYR A 122 10.50 -9.68 1.75
C TYR A 122 9.10 -9.56 1.14
N THR A 123 8.36 -8.51 1.51
CA THR A 123 7.03 -8.24 0.93
C THR A 123 7.13 -7.93 -0.57
N PHE A 124 8.09 -7.09 -0.97
CA PHE A 124 8.31 -6.77 -2.39
C PHE A 124 8.84 -7.96 -3.18
N GLU A 125 9.72 -8.75 -2.60
CA GLU A 125 10.24 -9.97 -3.21
C GLU A 125 9.12 -10.98 -3.47
N LEU A 126 8.30 -11.27 -2.46
CA LEU A 126 7.14 -12.15 -2.60
C LEU A 126 6.12 -11.61 -3.60
N ALA A 127 5.82 -10.31 -3.56
CA ALA A 127 4.93 -9.66 -4.50
C ALA A 127 5.46 -9.76 -5.93
N GLY A 128 6.77 -9.59 -6.13
CA GLY A 128 7.42 -9.73 -7.44
C GLY A 128 7.28 -11.15 -8.01
N TYR A 129 7.61 -12.16 -7.23
CA TYR A 129 7.44 -13.55 -7.65
C TYR A 129 5.98 -13.89 -7.94
N SER A 130 5.06 -13.44 -7.09
CA SER A 130 3.62 -13.65 -7.27
C SER A 130 3.10 -12.98 -8.54
N LEU A 131 3.56 -11.75 -8.84
CA LEU A 131 3.18 -11.02 -10.05
C LEU A 131 3.63 -11.74 -11.31
N VAL A 132 4.89 -12.19 -11.35
CA VAL A 132 5.45 -12.91 -12.49
C VAL A 132 4.71 -14.23 -12.69
N LEU A 133 4.51 -15.01 -11.64
CA LEU A 133 3.79 -16.28 -11.71
C LEU A 133 2.35 -16.09 -12.16
N SER A 134 1.67 -15.10 -11.60
CA SER A 134 0.29 -14.74 -11.96
C SER A 134 0.17 -14.29 -13.43
N ALA A 135 1.14 -13.52 -13.92
CA ALA A 135 1.18 -13.10 -15.32
C ALA A 135 1.38 -14.30 -16.25
N ILE A 136 2.33 -15.19 -15.96
CA ILE A 136 2.60 -16.37 -16.77
C ILE A 136 1.36 -17.29 -16.83
N LEU A 137 0.80 -17.62 -15.67
CA LEU A 137 -0.37 -18.50 -15.58
C LEU A 137 -1.63 -17.84 -16.16
N GLY A 138 -1.89 -16.59 -15.79
CA GLY A 138 -3.09 -15.87 -16.23
C GLY A 138 -3.11 -15.61 -17.73
N ILE A 139 -2.00 -15.13 -18.31
CA ILE A 139 -1.88 -14.89 -19.75
C ILE A 139 -1.90 -16.22 -20.48
N GLY A 140 -1.18 -17.24 -20.01
CA GLY A 140 -1.12 -18.55 -20.64
C GLY A 140 -2.49 -19.21 -20.71
N ILE A 141 -3.19 -19.29 -19.58
CA ILE A 141 -4.57 -19.84 -19.53
C ILE A 141 -5.51 -18.99 -20.37
N GLY A 142 -5.41 -17.66 -20.29
CA GLY A 142 -6.24 -16.73 -21.06
C GLY A 142 -6.09 -16.93 -22.57
N ILE A 143 -4.87 -17.07 -23.08
CA ILE A 143 -4.62 -17.34 -24.52
C ILE A 143 -5.20 -18.69 -24.94
N ILE A 144 -4.98 -19.75 -24.15
CA ILE A 144 -5.49 -21.09 -24.47
C ILE A 144 -7.02 -21.09 -24.49
N SER A 145 -7.66 -20.41 -23.52
CA SER A 145 -9.11 -20.26 -23.47
C SER A 145 -9.66 -19.47 -24.66
N ALA A 146 -8.97 -18.41 -25.07
CA ALA A 146 -9.37 -17.59 -26.22
C ALA A 146 -9.28 -18.34 -27.55
N VAL A 147 -8.23 -19.14 -27.75
CA VAL A 147 -8.04 -19.94 -28.97
C VAL A 147 -9.04 -21.09 -29.07
N ARG A 148 -9.43 -21.68 -27.93
CA ARG A 148 -10.39 -22.80 -27.86
C ARG A 148 -11.68 -22.39 -27.19
N GLN A 149 -12.24 -21.28 -27.61
CA GLN A 149 -13.45 -20.70 -27.07
C GLN A 149 -14.62 -21.72 -27.07
N ASN A 150 -15.37 -21.78 -25.96
CA ASN A 150 -16.45 -22.75 -25.71
C ASN A 150 -16.01 -24.23 -25.71
N GLY A 151 -14.72 -24.52 -25.68
CA GLY A 151 -14.20 -25.88 -25.50
C GLY A 151 -14.07 -26.27 -24.01
N ILE A 152 -13.79 -27.56 -23.78
CA ILE A 152 -13.60 -28.10 -22.42
C ILE A 152 -12.54 -27.32 -21.64
N VAL A 153 -11.44 -26.94 -22.31
CA VAL A 153 -10.33 -26.18 -21.70
C VAL A 153 -10.78 -24.79 -21.21
N ASP A 154 -11.62 -24.12 -22.00
CA ASP A 154 -12.19 -22.81 -21.63
C ASP A 154 -13.14 -22.94 -20.41
N TYR A 155 -14.02 -23.96 -20.40
CA TYR A 155 -14.88 -24.21 -19.24
C TYR A 155 -14.09 -24.53 -17.98
N VAL A 156 -13.08 -25.39 -18.06
CA VAL A 156 -12.22 -25.72 -16.93
C VAL A 156 -11.47 -24.48 -16.41
N GLY A 157 -10.91 -23.68 -17.33
CA GLY A 157 -10.23 -22.42 -16.97
C GLY A 157 -11.16 -21.45 -16.23
N ARG A 158 -12.40 -21.27 -16.69
CA ARG A 158 -13.40 -20.43 -16.03
C ARG A 158 -13.79 -20.96 -14.64
N ILE A 159 -14.01 -22.29 -14.53
CA ILE A 159 -14.33 -22.91 -13.23
C ILE A 159 -13.18 -22.71 -12.24
N LEU A 160 -11.94 -22.96 -12.66
CA LEU A 160 -10.76 -22.75 -11.81
C LEU A 160 -10.61 -21.27 -11.39
N ALA A 161 -10.87 -20.33 -12.29
CA ALA A 161 -10.83 -18.90 -11.96
C ALA A 161 -11.89 -18.52 -10.92
N VAL A 162 -13.11 -19.01 -11.07
CA VAL A 162 -14.21 -18.75 -10.11
C VAL A 162 -13.94 -19.42 -8.77
N LEU A 163 -13.47 -20.67 -8.76
CA LEU A 163 -13.10 -21.37 -7.54
C LEU A 163 -11.94 -20.67 -6.81
N GLY A 164 -10.92 -20.20 -7.58
CA GLY A 164 -9.80 -19.47 -7.01
C GLY A 164 -10.19 -18.13 -6.35
N GLN A 165 -11.24 -17.48 -6.87
CA GLN A 165 -11.79 -16.26 -6.26
C GLN A 165 -12.69 -16.56 -5.05
N ALA A 166 -13.36 -17.71 -5.02
CA ALA A 166 -14.25 -18.10 -3.94
C ALA A 166 -13.51 -18.53 -2.68
N ILE A 167 -12.28 -19.03 -2.80
CA ILE A 167 -11.48 -19.48 -1.67
C ILE A 167 -10.81 -18.27 -0.99
N PRO A 168 -10.94 -18.09 0.35
CA PRO A 168 -10.25 -17.04 1.06
C PRO A 168 -8.72 -17.13 0.84
N GLN A 169 -8.11 -16.05 0.36
CA GLN A 169 -6.67 -16.02 0.02
C GLN A 169 -5.76 -16.37 1.21
N CYS A 170 -6.16 -15.98 2.43
CA CYS A 170 -5.44 -16.34 3.65
C CYS A 170 -5.40 -17.86 3.88
N LEU A 171 -6.48 -18.58 3.59
CA LEU A 171 -6.55 -20.03 3.73
C LEU A 171 -5.59 -20.71 2.75
N VAL A 172 -5.56 -20.26 1.49
CA VAL A 172 -4.61 -20.79 0.49
C VAL A 172 -3.17 -20.55 0.94
N GLY A 173 -2.88 -19.34 1.46
CA GLY A 173 -1.55 -19.02 1.99
C GLY A 173 -1.12 -19.95 3.13
N ILE A 174 -2.00 -20.21 4.10
CA ILE A 174 -1.69 -21.13 5.22
C ILE A 174 -1.44 -22.54 4.73
N ILE A 175 -2.28 -23.05 3.82
CA ILE A 175 -2.10 -24.41 3.25
C ILE A 175 -0.77 -24.52 2.50
N LEU A 176 -0.41 -23.49 1.71
CA LEU A 176 0.85 -23.49 0.99
C LEU A 176 2.06 -23.46 1.94
N ILE A 177 2.01 -22.67 3.00
CA ILE A 177 3.05 -22.63 4.03
C ILE A 177 3.17 -24.02 4.69
N GLU A 178 2.06 -24.64 5.04
CA GLU A 178 2.09 -25.97 5.67
C GLU A 178 2.71 -27.03 4.74
N ILE A 179 2.33 -27.03 3.46
CA ILE A 179 2.84 -28.01 2.50
C ILE A 179 4.32 -27.77 2.20
N PHE A 180 4.71 -26.54 1.85
CA PHE A 180 6.05 -26.25 1.35
C PHE A 180 7.07 -26.02 2.45
N SER A 181 6.69 -25.41 3.57
CA SER A 181 7.63 -25.05 4.63
C SER A 181 7.70 -26.12 5.74
N ILE A 182 6.61 -26.87 5.99
CA ILE A 182 6.57 -27.83 7.10
C ILE A 182 6.76 -29.26 6.61
N LYS A 183 6.12 -29.67 5.49
CA LYS A 183 6.20 -31.04 5.00
C LYS A 183 7.32 -31.30 4.00
N LEU A 184 7.71 -30.30 3.22
CA LEU A 184 8.72 -30.42 2.16
C LEU A 184 10.05 -29.73 2.50
N GLY A 185 10.08 -28.81 3.46
CA GLY A 185 11.26 -28.05 3.88
C GLY A 185 11.92 -28.61 5.06
#